data_9c782f5834484b4a4f911ef90287fffb
#
_entry.id   9c782f5834484b4a4f911ef90287fffb
#
_cell.length_a   1.000
_cell.length_b   1.000
_cell.length_c   1.000
_cell.angle_alpha   90.00
_cell.angle_beta   90.00
_cell.angle_gamma   90.00
#
_symmetry.space_group_name_H-M   'P 1'
#
loop_
_entity.id
_entity.type
_entity.pdbx_description
1 polymer ?
#
loop_
_entity_poly.entity_id
_entity_poly.type
_entity_poly.pdbx_seq_one_letter_code
_entity_poly.pdbx_strand_id
1 'polypeptide(L)'
;MVVVSCGVKPNIEIAQKAGIQANRSIIVNEKMETNIEGVYACGDCAEFDGANYSIWPEAVDMGKVAGANAAGDDVVYKPAVPALTFHGMNTSLFAIGDNGKNESLQYKVKEIRDDATGQYEKYYFADNKLVGVILIGDTVKMNELTLAVEEGRTYEEVFAE
;
A
#
# COMPACT_ATOMS: atom_id res chain seq x y z
N MET A 1 -11.48 -30.63 -4.81
CA MET A 1 -10.36 -29.72 -5.07
C MET A 1 -10.16 -28.85 -3.84
N VAL A 2 -8.93 -28.70 -3.36
CA VAL A 2 -8.58 -27.79 -2.27
C VAL A 2 -7.70 -26.69 -2.85
N VAL A 3 -8.01 -25.41 -2.54
CA VAL A 3 -7.20 -24.26 -2.96
C VAL A 3 -6.60 -23.62 -1.70
N VAL A 4 -5.28 -23.44 -1.68
CA VAL A 4 -4.54 -22.79 -0.60
C VAL A 4 -3.96 -21.50 -1.15
N SER A 5 -4.41 -20.35 -0.59
CA SER A 5 -3.95 -19.00 -0.95
C SER A 5 -3.75 -18.19 0.34
N CYS A 6 -2.66 -18.49 1.05
CA CYS A 6 -2.39 -17.98 2.41
C CYS A 6 -1.36 -16.84 2.45
N GLY A 7 -1.11 -16.18 1.30
CA GLY A 7 -0.12 -15.12 1.18
C GLY A 7 1.32 -15.64 1.04
N VAL A 8 2.28 -14.75 1.26
CA VAL A 8 3.71 -14.99 1.07
C VAL A 8 4.49 -14.76 2.36
N LYS A 9 5.67 -15.37 2.42
CA LYS A 9 6.67 -15.14 3.47
C LYS A 9 7.99 -14.75 2.79
N PRO A 10 8.61 -13.64 3.21
CA PRO A 10 9.92 -13.24 2.69
C PRO A 10 11.01 -14.29 2.94
N ASN A 11 11.90 -14.49 1.97
CA ASN A 11 13.09 -15.31 2.10
C ASN A 11 14.24 -14.45 2.63
N ILE A 12 14.50 -14.50 3.92
CA ILE A 12 15.51 -13.67 4.61
C ILE A 12 16.68 -14.48 5.16
N GLU A 13 16.72 -15.78 4.95
CA GLU A 13 17.69 -16.69 5.58
C GLU A 13 19.15 -16.34 5.24
N ILE A 14 19.42 -15.93 4.00
CA ILE A 14 20.76 -15.53 3.57
C ILE A 14 21.18 -14.24 4.28
N ALA A 15 20.26 -13.26 4.35
CA ALA A 15 20.48 -11.99 5.03
C ALA A 15 20.78 -12.20 6.52
N GLN A 16 19.98 -13.02 7.19
CA GLN A 16 20.20 -13.35 8.60
C GLN A 16 21.55 -14.02 8.86
N LYS A 17 21.96 -14.98 7.98
CA LYS A 17 23.29 -15.62 8.09
C LYS A 17 24.45 -14.65 7.87
N ALA A 18 24.22 -13.57 7.12
CA ALA A 18 25.17 -12.49 6.90
C ALA A 18 25.17 -11.43 8.02
N GLY A 19 24.35 -11.57 9.06
CA GLY A 19 24.25 -10.60 10.16
C GLY A 19 23.41 -9.36 9.82
N ILE A 20 22.62 -9.40 8.74
CA ILE A 20 21.70 -8.33 8.38
C ILE A 20 20.48 -8.39 9.31
N GLN A 21 20.11 -7.24 9.86
CA GLN A 21 18.95 -7.14 10.74
C GLN A 21 17.65 -7.41 9.99
N ALA A 22 16.82 -8.26 10.57
CA ALA A 22 15.53 -8.62 10.02
C ALA A 22 14.53 -8.94 11.14
N ASN A 23 13.29 -8.53 10.93
CA ASN A 23 12.12 -9.02 11.68
C ASN A 23 11.41 -10.09 10.84
N ARG A 24 10.24 -9.75 10.32
CA ARG A 24 9.56 -10.56 9.31
C ARG A 24 10.25 -10.44 7.95
N SER A 25 10.80 -9.27 7.66
CA SER A 25 11.54 -8.91 6.46
C SER A 25 12.87 -8.24 6.85
N ILE A 26 13.73 -7.94 5.88
CA ILE A 26 15.00 -7.22 6.09
C ILE A 26 14.68 -5.76 6.43
N ILE A 27 15.20 -5.28 7.55
CA ILE A 27 14.99 -3.90 8.00
C ILE A 27 15.86 -2.97 7.17
N VAL A 28 15.23 -1.93 6.59
CA VAL A 28 15.92 -0.88 5.83
C VAL A 28 15.54 0.50 6.34
N ASN A 29 16.44 1.48 6.08
CA ASN A 29 16.15 2.89 6.30
C ASN A 29 15.48 3.53 5.07
N GLU A 30 15.25 4.84 5.10
CA GLU A 30 14.64 5.61 4.01
C GLU A 30 15.46 5.63 2.71
N LYS A 31 16.72 5.20 2.75
CA LYS A 31 17.61 5.04 1.58
C LYS A 31 17.69 3.60 1.08
N MET A 32 16.87 2.71 1.65
CA MET A 32 16.90 1.27 1.40
C MET A 32 18.21 0.59 1.85
N GLU A 33 18.97 1.21 2.73
CA GLU A 33 20.19 0.65 3.33
C GLU A 33 19.85 -0.28 4.48
N THR A 34 20.57 -1.37 4.59
CA THR A 34 20.53 -2.27 5.75
C THR A 34 21.47 -1.75 6.86
N ASN A 35 21.57 -2.49 7.97
CA ASN A 35 22.57 -2.21 9.01
C ASN A 35 24.01 -2.47 8.60
N ILE A 36 24.27 -3.03 7.42
CA ILE A 36 25.60 -3.29 6.87
C ILE A 36 25.88 -2.29 5.75
N GLU A 37 26.96 -1.52 5.89
CA GLU A 37 27.36 -0.50 4.92
C GLU A 37 27.53 -1.10 3.51
N GLY A 38 26.96 -0.42 2.51
CA GLY A 38 27.00 -0.83 1.11
C GLY A 38 26.06 -1.99 0.76
N VAL A 39 25.20 -2.42 1.70
CA VAL A 39 24.21 -3.48 1.47
C VAL A 39 22.81 -2.89 1.54
N TYR A 40 22.08 -3.08 0.45
CA TYR A 40 20.71 -2.57 0.25
C TYR A 40 19.72 -3.72 0.17
N ALA A 41 18.48 -3.48 0.57
CA ALA A 41 17.36 -4.40 0.34
C ALA A 41 16.12 -3.64 -0.11
N CYS A 42 15.31 -4.29 -0.96
CA CYS A 42 14.10 -3.69 -1.52
C CYS A 42 13.07 -4.75 -1.90
N GLY A 43 11.81 -4.32 -2.10
CA GLY A 43 10.72 -5.19 -2.52
C GLY A 43 10.25 -6.14 -1.43
N ASP A 44 9.69 -7.28 -1.82
CA ASP A 44 8.99 -8.22 -0.93
C ASP A 44 9.82 -8.74 0.24
N CYS A 45 11.15 -8.71 0.14
CA CYS A 45 12.05 -9.16 1.21
C CYS A 45 12.43 -8.05 2.21
N ALA A 46 12.09 -6.79 1.96
CA ALA A 46 12.46 -5.65 2.80
C ALA A 46 11.26 -5.08 3.56
N GLU A 47 11.51 -4.49 4.73
CA GLU A 47 10.55 -3.71 5.48
C GLU A 47 11.10 -2.33 5.80
N PHE A 48 10.29 -1.30 5.58
CA PHE A 48 10.57 0.08 5.91
C PHE A 48 9.55 0.57 6.92
N ASP A 49 10.02 1.18 8.02
CA ASP A 49 9.17 1.68 9.12
C ASP A 49 8.19 0.63 9.67
N GLY A 50 8.63 -0.64 9.74
CA GLY A 50 7.82 -1.76 10.21
C GLY A 50 6.76 -2.26 9.23
N ALA A 51 6.69 -1.70 8.02
CA ALA A 51 5.73 -2.08 6.99
C ALA A 51 6.39 -2.88 5.85
N ASN A 52 5.70 -3.93 5.40
CA ASN A 52 5.98 -4.66 4.17
C ASN A 52 4.65 -5.06 3.55
N TYR A 53 4.30 -4.47 2.43
CA TYR A 53 3.03 -4.73 1.75
C TYR A 53 3.12 -5.85 0.72
N SER A 54 4.32 -6.20 0.27
CA SER A 54 4.57 -7.24 -0.76
C SER A 54 3.71 -7.01 -2.01
N ILE A 55 3.72 -5.79 -2.53
CA ILE A 55 3.02 -5.39 -3.75
C ILE A 55 3.98 -4.85 -4.79
N TRP A 56 3.67 -5.11 -6.06
CA TRP A 56 4.54 -4.81 -7.19
C TRP A 56 4.94 -3.31 -7.31
N PRO A 57 4.03 -2.33 -7.22
CA PRO A 57 4.41 -0.93 -7.36
C PRO A 57 5.43 -0.49 -6.32
N GLU A 58 5.22 -0.89 -5.05
CA GLU A 58 6.12 -0.57 -3.95
C GLU A 58 7.50 -1.21 -4.16
N ALA A 59 7.55 -2.48 -4.56
CA ALA A 59 8.80 -3.17 -4.85
C ALA A 59 9.62 -2.45 -5.93
N VAL A 60 8.95 -1.91 -6.96
CA VAL A 60 9.58 -1.11 -8.03
C VAL A 60 10.14 0.19 -7.49
N ASP A 61 9.38 0.92 -6.66
CA ASP A 61 9.82 2.21 -6.14
C ASP A 61 10.94 2.06 -5.10
N MET A 62 10.88 1.07 -4.22
CA MET A 62 12.00 0.69 -3.35
C MET A 62 13.23 0.33 -4.17
N GLY A 63 13.07 -0.44 -5.25
CA GLY A 63 14.16 -0.84 -6.14
C GLY A 63 14.85 0.33 -6.84
N LYS A 64 14.09 1.35 -7.26
CA LYS A 64 14.65 2.60 -7.83
C LYS A 64 15.51 3.33 -6.81
N VAL A 65 15.02 3.47 -5.57
CA VAL A 65 15.76 4.14 -4.49
C VAL A 65 17.01 3.35 -4.11
N ALA A 66 16.90 2.04 -3.91
CA ALA A 66 18.04 1.18 -3.61
C ALA A 66 19.11 1.23 -4.70
N GLY A 67 18.70 1.15 -5.97
CA GLY A 67 19.62 1.19 -7.12
C GLY A 67 20.32 2.54 -7.28
N ALA A 68 19.60 3.66 -7.10
CA ALA A 68 20.16 5.01 -7.15
C ALA A 68 21.21 5.21 -6.04
N ASN A 69 20.87 4.85 -4.79
CA ASN A 69 21.79 5.00 -3.68
C ASN A 69 23.01 4.06 -3.78
N ALA A 70 22.82 2.84 -4.27
CA ALA A 70 23.95 1.94 -4.56
C ALA A 70 24.87 2.48 -5.67
N ALA A 71 24.37 3.32 -6.57
CA ALA A 71 25.16 4.01 -7.59
C ALA A 71 25.83 5.31 -7.10
N GLY A 72 25.57 5.72 -5.85
CA GLY A 72 26.17 6.90 -5.22
C GLY A 72 25.30 8.15 -5.21
N ASP A 73 24.02 8.04 -5.59
CA ASP A 73 23.05 9.11 -5.42
C ASP A 73 22.60 9.23 -3.96
N ASP A 74 21.84 10.28 -3.66
CA ASP A 74 21.23 10.52 -2.34
C ASP A 74 19.70 10.66 -2.47
N VAL A 75 19.02 9.53 -2.61
CA VAL A 75 17.57 9.47 -2.83
C VAL A 75 16.86 8.89 -1.62
N VAL A 76 15.76 9.52 -1.21
CA VAL A 76 14.93 9.11 -0.08
C VAL A 76 13.65 8.46 -0.58
N TYR A 77 13.34 7.29 -0.06
CA TYR A 77 12.08 6.59 -0.30
C TYR A 77 10.91 7.30 0.39
N LYS A 78 9.87 7.53 -0.37
CA LYS A 78 8.59 8.03 0.14
C LYS A 78 7.53 7.00 -0.20
N PRO A 79 7.01 6.24 0.77
CA PRO A 79 5.97 5.26 0.49
C PRO A 79 4.74 5.95 -0.09
N ALA A 80 4.23 5.42 -1.20
CA ALA A 80 2.92 5.80 -1.70
C ALA A 80 1.81 5.25 -0.80
N VAL A 81 0.63 5.82 -0.89
CA VAL A 81 -0.54 5.24 -0.21
C VAL A 81 -0.82 3.87 -0.83
N PRO A 82 -0.90 2.79 -0.03
CA PRO A 82 -1.11 1.45 -0.57
C PRO A 82 -2.40 1.36 -1.38
N ALA A 83 -2.29 0.92 -2.62
CA ALA A 83 -3.43 0.73 -3.51
C ALA A 83 -3.44 -0.68 -4.10
N LEU A 84 -4.63 -1.23 -4.28
CA LEU A 84 -4.90 -2.53 -4.88
C LEU A 84 -5.91 -2.37 -6.01
N THR A 85 -5.59 -2.93 -7.17
CA THR A 85 -6.52 -3.06 -8.29
C THR A 85 -6.66 -4.54 -8.66
N PHE A 86 -7.90 -4.99 -8.85
CA PHE A 86 -8.20 -6.34 -9.30
C PHE A 86 -9.22 -6.29 -10.43
N HIS A 87 -8.97 -7.06 -11.49
CA HIS A 87 -9.91 -7.28 -12.59
C HIS A 87 -10.07 -8.78 -12.80
N GLY A 88 -11.27 -9.28 -12.60
CA GLY A 88 -11.55 -10.71 -12.77
C GLY A 88 -12.97 -11.05 -12.35
N MET A 89 -13.43 -12.27 -12.68
CA MET A 89 -14.77 -12.75 -12.33
C MET A 89 -15.90 -11.81 -12.78
N ASN A 90 -15.74 -11.16 -13.94
CA ASN A 90 -16.65 -10.15 -14.50
C ASN A 90 -16.87 -8.94 -13.58
N THR A 91 -15.90 -8.61 -12.73
CA THR A 91 -15.94 -7.43 -11.88
C THR A 91 -14.57 -6.75 -11.80
N SER A 92 -14.59 -5.49 -11.39
CA SER A 92 -13.40 -4.71 -11.06
C SER A 92 -13.45 -4.34 -9.58
N LEU A 93 -12.28 -4.29 -8.95
CA LEU A 93 -12.11 -3.81 -7.58
C LEU A 93 -10.95 -2.84 -7.55
N PHE A 94 -11.13 -1.74 -6.87
CA PHE A 94 -10.09 -0.81 -6.49
C PHE A 94 -10.19 -0.54 -5.00
N ALA A 95 -9.06 -0.55 -4.30
CA ALA A 95 -8.99 -0.15 -2.90
C ALA A 95 -7.71 0.66 -2.69
N ILE A 96 -7.79 1.72 -1.91
CA ILE A 96 -6.65 2.57 -1.57
C ILE A 96 -6.75 3.02 -0.12
N GLY A 97 -5.60 3.14 0.53
CA GLY A 97 -5.46 3.70 1.86
C GLY A 97 -5.99 2.79 2.98
N ASP A 98 -6.53 3.41 4.01
CA ASP A 98 -6.99 2.72 5.20
C ASP A 98 -8.28 1.93 4.93
N ASN A 99 -8.39 0.77 5.53
CA ASN A 99 -9.54 -0.14 5.39
C ASN A 99 -10.49 -0.12 6.60
N GLY A 100 -10.36 0.87 7.47
CA GLY A 100 -11.21 1.05 8.65
C GLY A 100 -10.91 0.09 9.81
N LYS A 101 -9.74 -0.57 9.82
CA LYS A 101 -9.34 -1.53 10.87
C LYS A 101 -8.34 -0.97 11.88
N ASN A 102 -7.89 0.26 11.72
CA ASN A 102 -6.99 0.87 12.68
C ASN A 102 -7.77 1.31 13.91
N GLU A 103 -7.65 0.55 15.01
CA GLU A 103 -8.38 0.77 16.26
C GLU A 103 -8.04 2.10 16.95
N SER A 104 -6.94 2.76 16.57
CA SER A 104 -6.55 4.06 17.09
C SER A 104 -7.28 5.23 16.42
N LEU A 105 -8.00 5.00 15.33
CA LEU A 105 -8.72 6.01 14.57
C LEU A 105 -10.23 5.87 14.73
N GLN A 106 -10.92 7.01 14.75
CA GLN A 106 -12.37 7.05 14.66
C GLN A 106 -12.78 7.35 13.22
N TYR A 107 -13.54 6.44 12.61
CA TYR A 107 -13.96 6.57 11.23
C TYR A 107 -15.39 7.08 11.10
N LYS A 108 -15.59 8.08 10.25
CA LYS A 108 -16.87 8.36 9.60
C LYS A 108 -16.90 7.59 8.28
N VAL A 109 -17.86 6.68 8.12
CA VAL A 109 -17.96 5.82 6.94
C VAL A 109 -19.15 6.22 6.09
N LYS A 110 -18.94 6.35 4.77
CA LYS A 110 -20.00 6.50 3.77
C LYS A 110 -20.00 5.26 2.89
N GLU A 111 -21.15 4.64 2.75
CA GLU A 111 -21.38 3.52 1.83
C GLU A 111 -22.43 3.91 0.80
N ILE A 112 -22.18 3.55 -0.45
CA ILE A 112 -23.11 3.68 -1.57
C ILE A 112 -23.19 2.29 -2.20
N ARG A 113 -24.40 1.79 -2.39
CA ARG A 113 -24.65 0.46 -2.94
C ARG A 113 -25.78 0.50 -3.95
N ASP A 114 -25.53 -0.11 -5.09
CA ASP A 114 -26.55 -0.35 -6.10
C ASP A 114 -26.63 -1.87 -6.38
N ASP A 115 -27.66 -2.50 -5.83
CA ASP A 115 -27.88 -3.95 -5.99
C ASP A 115 -28.31 -4.33 -7.43
N ALA A 116 -28.81 -3.40 -8.22
CA ALA A 116 -29.21 -3.67 -9.61
C ALA A 116 -28.00 -3.79 -10.54
N THR A 117 -26.97 -2.99 -10.32
CA THR A 117 -25.71 -3.00 -11.10
C THR A 117 -24.59 -3.79 -10.42
N GLY A 118 -24.72 -4.13 -9.15
CA GLY A 118 -23.68 -4.74 -8.35
C GLY A 118 -22.55 -3.79 -8.00
N GLN A 119 -22.77 -2.49 -8.10
CA GLN A 119 -21.79 -1.46 -7.73
C GLN A 119 -21.79 -1.23 -6.23
N TYR A 120 -20.59 -1.04 -5.69
CA TYR A 120 -20.38 -0.73 -4.28
C TYR A 120 -19.23 0.23 -4.12
N GLU A 121 -19.45 1.30 -3.36
CA GLU A 121 -18.44 2.28 -3.00
C GLU A 121 -18.43 2.43 -1.48
N LYS A 122 -17.23 2.47 -0.88
CA LYS A 122 -17.05 2.71 0.55
C LYS A 122 -15.92 3.67 0.78
N TYR A 123 -16.20 4.69 1.58
CA TYR A 123 -15.28 5.78 1.89
C TYR A 123 -15.06 5.84 3.39
N TYR A 124 -13.79 5.93 3.79
CA TYR A 124 -13.37 6.06 5.18
C TYR A 124 -12.78 7.43 5.42
N PHE A 125 -13.35 8.18 6.35
CA PHE A 125 -12.86 9.48 6.77
C PHE A 125 -12.40 9.40 8.21
N ALA A 126 -11.19 9.90 8.51
CA ALA A 126 -10.67 10.12 9.85
C ALA A 126 -10.27 11.60 9.98
N ASP A 127 -10.65 12.25 11.08
CA ASP A 127 -10.44 13.69 11.30
C ASP A 127 -10.92 14.56 10.13
N ASN A 128 -12.08 14.21 9.57
CA ASN A 128 -12.71 14.84 8.40
C ASN A 128 -11.89 14.75 7.08
N LYS A 129 -10.85 13.90 7.02
CA LYS A 129 -10.04 13.65 5.82
C LYS A 129 -10.32 12.28 5.26
N LEU A 130 -10.41 12.17 3.94
CA LEU A 130 -10.50 10.89 3.26
C LEU A 130 -9.18 10.14 3.45
N VAL A 131 -9.26 8.97 4.08
CA VAL A 131 -8.09 8.12 4.38
C VAL A 131 -8.11 6.79 3.66
N GLY A 132 -9.26 6.40 3.11
CA GLY A 132 -9.36 5.16 2.36
C GLY A 132 -10.66 5.03 1.57
N VAL A 133 -10.59 4.28 0.46
CA VAL A 133 -11.71 4.04 -0.44
C VAL A 133 -11.70 2.60 -0.93
N ILE A 134 -12.88 2.02 -1.09
CA ILE A 134 -13.09 0.74 -1.77
C ILE A 134 -14.16 0.95 -2.85
N LEU A 135 -13.84 0.55 -4.09
CA LEU A 135 -14.79 0.51 -5.20
C LEU A 135 -14.93 -0.93 -5.71
N ILE A 136 -16.14 -1.38 -5.98
CA ILE A 136 -16.43 -2.68 -6.59
C ILE A 136 -17.42 -2.46 -7.74
N GLY A 137 -17.16 -3.09 -8.89
CA GLY A 137 -17.93 -2.97 -10.10
C GLY A 137 -17.42 -1.85 -10.99
N ASP A 138 -17.78 -0.61 -10.70
CA ASP A 138 -17.25 0.57 -11.41
C ASP A 138 -16.04 1.15 -10.68
N THR A 139 -14.91 1.26 -11.38
CA THR A 139 -13.66 1.82 -10.86
C THR A 139 -13.20 3.07 -11.62
N VAL A 140 -14.06 3.69 -12.40
CA VAL A 140 -13.73 4.88 -13.23
C VAL A 140 -13.17 6.03 -12.40
N LYS A 141 -13.66 6.22 -11.17
CA LYS A 141 -13.22 7.27 -10.25
C LYS A 141 -11.86 6.99 -9.58
N MET A 142 -11.18 5.86 -9.85
CA MET A 142 -10.00 5.43 -9.09
C MET A 142 -8.89 6.48 -9.07
N ASN A 143 -8.59 7.15 -10.19
CA ASN A 143 -7.52 8.15 -10.27
C ASN A 143 -7.84 9.42 -9.46
N GLU A 144 -9.09 9.87 -9.53
CA GLU A 144 -9.57 11.02 -8.76
C GLU A 144 -9.52 10.72 -7.26
N LEU A 145 -9.97 9.53 -6.87
CA LEU A 145 -10.01 9.12 -5.47
C LEU A 145 -8.62 8.80 -4.92
N THR A 146 -7.66 8.39 -5.76
CA THR A 146 -6.25 8.31 -5.38
C THR A 146 -5.74 9.66 -4.92
N LEU A 147 -5.91 10.69 -5.75
CA LEU A 147 -5.52 12.06 -5.40
C LEU A 147 -6.27 12.57 -4.16
N ALA A 148 -7.56 12.27 -4.06
CA ALA A 148 -8.37 12.69 -2.91
C ALA A 148 -7.87 12.09 -1.58
N VAL A 149 -7.41 10.83 -1.59
CA VAL A 149 -6.82 10.19 -0.41
C VAL A 149 -5.42 10.76 -0.12
N GLU A 150 -4.58 10.94 -1.13
CA GLU A 150 -3.23 11.51 -0.98
C GLU A 150 -3.25 12.95 -0.45
N GLU A 151 -4.22 13.76 -0.90
CA GLU A 151 -4.42 15.14 -0.46
C GLU A 151 -5.19 15.24 0.86
N GLY A 152 -5.83 14.16 1.31
CA GLY A 152 -6.67 14.14 2.50
C GLY A 152 -7.90 15.03 2.35
N ARG A 153 -8.58 14.98 1.20
CA ARG A 153 -9.78 15.80 0.93
C ARG A 153 -10.87 15.54 1.96
N THR A 154 -11.61 16.58 2.27
CA THR A 154 -12.72 16.52 3.22
C THR A 154 -13.94 15.82 2.62
N TYR A 155 -14.90 15.47 3.49
CA TYR A 155 -16.18 14.88 3.05
C TYR A 155 -16.92 15.78 2.05
N GLU A 156 -16.92 17.08 2.32
CA GLU A 156 -17.59 18.08 1.49
C GLU A 156 -16.89 18.21 0.12
N GLU A 157 -15.57 18.15 0.06
CA GLU A 157 -14.81 18.22 -1.20
C GLU A 157 -14.95 16.96 -2.06
N VAL A 158 -15.13 15.78 -1.44
CA VAL A 158 -15.32 14.52 -2.17
C VAL A 158 -16.74 14.38 -2.72
N PHE A 159 -17.74 14.94 -2.02
CA PHE A 159 -19.16 14.82 -2.37
C PHE A 159 -19.81 16.18 -2.71
N ALA A 160 -19.01 17.24 -2.98
CA ALA A 160 -19.52 18.47 -3.56
C ALA A 160 -20.09 18.17 -4.95
N GLU A 161 -21.38 18.48 -5.16
CA GLU A 161 -22.06 18.45 -6.46
C GLU A 161 -21.62 19.62 -7.34
#